data_2eb76f68969f8645d9a6d356b1a4600a
#
_entry.id   2eb76f68969f8645d9a6d356b1a4600a
#
_cell.length_a   1.000
_cell.length_b   1.000
_cell.length_c   1.000
_cell.angle_alpha   90.00
_cell.angle_beta   90.00
_cell.angle_gamma   90.00
#
_symmetry.space_group_name_H-M   'P 1'
#
loop_
_entity.id
_entity.type
_entity.pdbx_description
1 polymer ?
#
loop_
_entity_poly.entity_id
_entity_poly.type
_entity_poly.pdbx_seq_one_letter_code
_entity_poly.pdbx_strand_id
1 'polypeptide(L)'
;MKILIIDDERSIRNSLKEILADEGYDVDVAEDGAQGYEMAQKEKYSVIFCDIKMPVMDGMEVLSELVSKGIDSAVIMISGHGDIDTAVECIKKGAFDFIQKPLDLNRILITIKNATEKVSLVKE
;
A
#
# COMPACT_ATOMS: atom_id res chain seq x y z
N MET A 1 4.66 -0.25 -14.49
CA MET A 1 4.12 0.29 -13.23
C MET A 1 4.81 -0.37 -12.05
N LYS A 2 5.28 0.41 -11.13
CA LYS A 2 6.02 -0.07 -9.99
C LYS A 2 5.17 -0.05 -8.72
N ILE A 3 5.18 -1.17 -8.00
CA ILE A 3 4.39 -1.35 -6.78
C ILE A 3 5.32 -1.71 -5.62
N LEU A 4 5.09 -1.12 -4.46
CA LEU A 4 5.82 -1.45 -3.23
C LEU A 4 4.88 -2.15 -2.26
N ILE A 5 5.35 -3.22 -1.64
CA ILE A 5 4.62 -3.95 -0.61
C ILE A 5 5.40 -3.84 0.70
N ILE A 6 4.78 -3.25 1.72
CA ILE A 6 5.37 -3.08 3.05
C ILE A 6 4.58 -3.95 4.02
N ASP A 7 5.17 -5.05 4.46
CA ASP A 7 4.54 -5.99 5.39
C ASP A 7 5.62 -6.77 6.13
N ASP A 8 5.47 -6.95 7.42
CA ASP A 8 6.44 -7.69 8.22
C ASP A 8 6.28 -9.21 8.10
N GLU A 9 5.19 -9.68 7.52
CA GLU A 9 4.96 -11.10 7.30
C GLU A 9 5.54 -11.56 5.97
N ARG A 10 6.54 -12.43 6.04
CA ARG A 10 7.23 -12.94 4.85
C ARG A 10 6.29 -13.65 3.87
N SER A 11 5.34 -14.43 4.39
CA SER A 11 4.40 -15.16 3.55
C SER A 11 3.52 -14.23 2.73
N ILE A 12 3.09 -13.12 3.32
CA ILE A 12 2.28 -12.11 2.63
C ILE A 12 3.11 -11.42 1.54
N ARG A 13 4.34 -11.00 1.89
CA ARG A 13 5.22 -10.36 0.90
C ARG A 13 5.46 -11.25 -0.30
N ASN A 14 5.78 -12.52 -0.06
CA ASN A 14 6.09 -13.46 -1.13
C ASN A 14 4.87 -13.75 -1.99
N SER A 15 3.72 -13.98 -1.37
CA SER A 15 2.48 -14.28 -2.09
C SER A 15 2.05 -13.11 -2.96
N LEU A 16 2.02 -11.90 -2.41
CA LEU A 16 1.63 -10.71 -3.17
C LEU A 16 2.61 -10.41 -4.30
N LYS A 17 3.91 -10.51 -4.01
CA LYS A 17 4.92 -10.26 -5.04
C LYS A 17 4.76 -11.22 -6.22
N GLU A 18 4.59 -12.51 -5.93
CA GLU A 18 4.43 -13.52 -6.99
C GLU A 18 3.18 -13.26 -7.81
N ILE A 19 2.05 -13.03 -7.15
CA ILE A 19 0.78 -12.79 -7.82
C ILE A 19 0.84 -11.54 -8.69
N LEU A 20 1.35 -10.44 -8.17
CA LEU A 20 1.40 -9.18 -8.89
C LEU A 20 2.44 -9.19 -10.00
N ALA A 21 3.57 -9.88 -9.81
CA ALA A 21 4.56 -10.07 -10.88
C ALA A 21 3.97 -10.85 -12.04
N ASP A 22 3.16 -11.87 -11.74
CA ASP A 22 2.47 -12.65 -12.77
C ASP A 22 1.48 -11.80 -13.58
N GLU A 23 0.95 -10.75 -12.97
CA GLU A 23 0.05 -9.81 -13.67
C GLU A 23 0.82 -8.73 -14.45
N GLY A 24 2.14 -8.78 -14.44
CA GLY A 24 2.96 -7.86 -15.23
C GLY A 24 3.44 -6.62 -14.49
N TYR A 25 3.22 -6.55 -13.18
CA TYR A 25 3.69 -5.41 -12.39
C TYR A 25 5.13 -5.62 -11.93
N ASP A 26 5.87 -4.52 -11.79
CA ASP A 26 7.20 -4.52 -11.23
C ASP A 26 7.07 -4.28 -9.72
N VAL A 27 7.43 -5.28 -8.90
CA VAL A 27 7.12 -5.29 -7.48
C VAL A 27 8.37 -5.31 -6.62
N ASP A 28 8.49 -4.34 -5.73
CA ASP A 28 9.49 -4.33 -4.66
C ASP A 28 8.82 -4.64 -3.33
N VAL A 29 9.57 -5.17 -2.38
CA VAL A 29 9.05 -5.48 -1.06
C VAL A 29 9.92 -4.85 0.02
N ALA A 30 9.29 -4.47 1.13
CA ALA A 30 9.96 -4.00 2.33
C ALA A 30 9.44 -4.80 3.51
N GLU A 31 10.31 -5.16 4.43
CA GLU A 31 9.93 -6.03 5.55
C GLU A 31 9.57 -5.28 6.83
N ASP A 32 9.72 -3.96 6.82
CA ASP A 32 9.26 -3.12 7.94
C ASP A 32 8.95 -1.71 7.45
N GLY A 33 8.35 -0.93 8.34
CA GLY A 33 7.91 0.43 8.01
C GLY A 33 9.04 1.37 7.67
N ALA A 34 10.16 1.27 8.39
CA ALA A 34 11.30 2.16 8.15
C ALA A 34 11.92 1.90 6.78
N GLN A 35 12.09 0.63 6.41
CA GLN A 35 12.61 0.27 5.10
C GLN A 35 11.65 0.73 4.00
N GLY A 36 10.35 0.49 4.19
CA GLY A 36 9.34 0.89 3.22
C GLY A 36 9.30 2.40 3.01
N TYR A 37 9.37 3.16 4.09
CA TYR A 37 9.39 4.62 4.03
C TYR A 37 10.62 5.11 3.26
N GLU A 38 11.78 4.55 3.56
CA GLU A 38 13.01 4.91 2.84
C GLU A 38 12.93 4.61 1.36
N MET A 39 12.45 3.42 1.00
CA MET A 39 12.30 3.03 -0.40
C MET A 39 11.32 3.94 -1.15
N ALA A 40 10.22 4.29 -0.51
CA ALA A 40 9.21 5.16 -1.11
C ALA A 40 9.71 6.57 -1.41
N GLN A 41 10.72 7.02 -0.69
CA GLN A 41 11.36 8.31 -0.94
C GLN A 41 12.36 8.26 -2.09
N LYS A 42 13.02 7.11 -2.27
CA LYS A 42 14.08 6.96 -3.26
C LYS A 42 13.56 6.59 -4.64
N GLU A 43 12.44 5.90 -4.71
CA GLU A 43 11.85 5.47 -5.96
C GLU A 43 10.40 5.89 -6.04
N LYS A 44 9.93 6.06 -7.26
CA LYS A 44 8.54 6.44 -7.50
C LYS A 44 7.70 5.18 -7.69
N TYR A 45 6.79 4.94 -6.76
CA TYR A 45 5.83 3.84 -6.86
C TYR A 45 4.46 4.39 -7.21
N SER A 46 3.77 3.71 -8.11
CA SER A 46 2.38 4.07 -8.43
C SER A 46 1.45 3.71 -7.28
N VAL A 47 1.70 2.54 -6.67
CA VAL A 47 0.88 2.01 -5.59
C VAL A 47 1.77 1.48 -4.49
N ILE A 48 1.41 1.74 -3.24
CA ILE A 48 2.08 1.20 -2.06
C ILE A 48 1.05 0.47 -1.21
N PHE A 49 1.25 -0.84 -1.01
CA PHE A 49 0.46 -1.61 -0.05
C PHE A 49 1.21 -1.61 1.27
N CYS A 50 0.56 -1.22 2.35
CA CYS A 50 1.20 -1.08 3.65
C CYS A 50 0.36 -1.72 4.75
N ASP A 51 0.92 -2.72 5.44
CA ASP A 51 0.30 -3.33 6.60
C ASP A 51 0.28 -2.33 7.75
N ILE A 52 -0.80 -2.32 8.53
CA ILE A 52 -0.92 -1.39 9.66
C ILE A 52 -0.08 -1.85 10.84
N LYS A 53 -0.15 -3.13 11.21
CA LYS A 53 0.53 -3.63 12.40
C LYS A 53 1.93 -4.12 12.09
N MET A 54 2.92 -3.30 12.38
CA MET A 54 4.32 -3.65 12.25
C MET A 54 5.09 -3.12 13.46
N PRO A 55 6.15 -3.81 13.90
CA PRO A 55 6.95 -3.31 15.02
C PRO A 55 7.72 -2.05 14.66
N VAL A 56 8.06 -1.27 15.65
CA VAL A 56 8.86 -0.04 15.60
C VAL A 56 8.14 1.10 14.87
N MET A 57 7.88 0.97 13.58
CA MET A 57 7.17 1.97 12.79
C MET A 57 5.98 1.30 12.14
N ASP A 58 4.78 1.53 12.66
CA ASP A 58 3.57 0.92 12.14
C ASP A 58 3.10 1.58 10.84
N GLY A 59 2.10 0.97 10.21
CA GLY A 59 1.61 1.45 8.93
C GLY A 59 0.97 2.84 8.98
N MET A 60 0.36 3.22 10.10
CA MET A 60 -0.22 4.55 10.24
C MET A 60 0.86 5.61 10.26
N GLU A 61 2.00 5.32 10.92
CA GLU A 61 3.15 6.21 10.92
C GLU A 61 3.75 6.34 9.51
N VAL A 62 3.88 5.22 8.80
CA VAL A 62 4.36 5.23 7.42
C VAL A 62 3.47 6.13 6.56
N LEU A 63 2.16 5.94 6.64
CA LEU A 63 1.20 6.74 5.89
C LEU A 63 1.36 8.23 6.20
N SER A 64 1.39 8.58 7.48
CA SER A 64 1.54 9.97 7.89
C SER A 64 2.81 10.61 7.35
N GLU A 65 3.92 9.88 7.41
CA GLU A 65 5.21 10.38 6.91
C GLU A 65 5.21 10.53 5.39
N LEU A 66 4.62 9.59 4.66
CA LEU A 66 4.53 9.67 3.20
C LEU A 66 3.69 10.87 2.76
N VAL A 67 2.57 11.08 3.41
CA VAL A 67 1.70 12.23 3.12
C VAL A 67 2.42 13.54 3.46
N SER A 68 3.09 13.59 4.60
CA SER A 68 3.84 14.76 5.04
C SER A 68 4.95 15.14 4.06
N LYS A 69 5.57 14.16 3.43
CA LYS A 69 6.62 14.39 2.42
C LYS A 69 6.08 14.70 1.02
N GLY A 70 4.77 14.67 0.86
CA GLY A 70 4.16 14.91 -0.46
C GLY A 70 4.40 13.79 -1.45
N ILE A 71 4.58 12.56 -0.97
CA ILE A 71 4.76 11.39 -1.84
C ILE A 71 3.47 11.14 -2.61
N ASP A 72 3.59 11.01 -3.91
CA ASP A 72 2.46 10.96 -4.85
C ASP A 72 1.91 9.56 -5.12
N SER A 73 2.40 8.57 -4.42
CA SER A 73 1.93 7.19 -4.55
C SER A 73 0.54 7.02 -3.94
N ALA A 74 -0.28 6.16 -4.53
CA ALA A 74 -1.55 5.76 -3.92
C ALA A 74 -1.23 4.74 -2.83
N VAL A 75 -1.48 5.09 -1.58
CA VAL A 75 -1.20 4.20 -0.44
C VAL A 75 -2.46 3.43 -0.07
N ILE A 76 -2.36 2.11 -0.08
CA ILE A 76 -3.45 1.21 0.25
C ILE A 76 -3.09 0.50 1.55
N MET A 77 -3.87 0.74 2.60
CA MET A 77 -3.61 0.16 3.91
C MET A 77 -4.22 -1.24 3.99
N ILE A 78 -3.52 -2.15 4.63
CA ILE A 78 -3.95 -3.54 4.80
C ILE A 78 -3.97 -3.86 6.29
N SER A 79 -5.03 -4.52 6.76
CA SER A 79 -5.13 -4.89 8.17
C SER A 79 -5.82 -6.23 8.36
N GLY A 80 -5.33 -7.00 9.33
CA GLY A 80 -6.00 -8.21 9.80
C GLY A 80 -7.17 -7.91 10.72
N HIS A 81 -7.24 -6.68 11.23
CA HIS A 81 -8.32 -6.23 12.11
C HIS A 81 -9.00 -5.04 11.46
N GLY A 82 -10.05 -5.32 10.70
CA GLY A 82 -10.75 -4.27 9.98
C GLY A 82 -11.96 -3.79 10.76
N ASP A 83 -11.80 -2.80 11.64
CA ASP A 83 -12.95 -2.09 12.13
C ASP A 83 -13.16 -0.81 11.29
N ILE A 84 -14.38 -0.31 11.34
CA ILE A 84 -14.78 0.86 10.57
C ILE A 84 -13.98 2.09 10.97
N ASP A 85 -13.69 2.24 12.27
CA ASP A 85 -12.98 3.40 12.78
C ASP A 85 -11.55 3.45 12.22
N THR A 86 -10.87 2.32 12.17
CA THR A 86 -9.53 2.23 11.60
C THR A 86 -9.53 2.56 10.11
N ALA A 87 -10.50 2.02 9.37
CA ALA A 87 -10.62 2.29 7.94
C ALA A 87 -10.87 3.79 7.68
N VAL A 88 -11.77 4.40 8.43
CA VAL A 88 -12.06 5.83 8.31
C VAL A 88 -10.83 6.66 8.63
N GLU A 89 -10.08 6.30 9.67
CA GLU A 89 -8.87 7.01 10.04
C GLU A 89 -7.82 6.95 8.93
N CYS A 90 -7.64 5.78 8.32
CA CYS A 90 -6.71 5.63 7.20
C CYS A 90 -7.05 6.58 6.05
N ILE A 91 -8.32 6.61 5.66
CA ILE A 91 -8.76 7.47 4.57
C ILE A 91 -8.59 8.95 4.92
N LYS A 92 -8.92 9.33 6.15
CA LYS A 92 -8.75 10.72 6.61
C LYS A 92 -7.29 11.15 6.60
N LYS A 93 -6.37 10.23 6.83
CA LYS A 93 -4.93 10.52 6.83
C LYS A 93 -4.31 10.51 5.44
N GLY A 94 -5.08 10.18 4.42
CA GLY A 94 -4.62 10.29 3.04
C GLY A 94 -4.44 8.96 2.31
N ALA A 95 -4.85 7.84 2.90
CA ALA A 95 -4.82 6.56 2.20
C ALA A 95 -5.82 6.57 1.06
N PHE A 96 -5.46 5.92 -0.04
CA PHE A 96 -6.36 5.77 -1.17
C PHE A 96 -7.48 4.77 -0.85
N ASP A 97 -7.14 3.68 -0.15
CA ASP A 97 -8.10 2.64 0.18
C ASP A 97 -7.61 1.84 1.39
N PHE A 98 -8.49 0.99 1.90
CA PHE A 98 -8.23 0.11 3.02
C PHE A 98 -8.76 -1.28 2.68
N ILE A 99 -7.93 -2.30 2.84
CA ILE A 99 -8.30 -3.69 2.54
C ILE A 99 -8.08 -4.56 3.78
N GLN A 100 -9.07 -5.37 4.12
CA GLN A 100 -8.98 -6.29 5.24
C GLN A 100 -8.43 -7.64 4.78
N LYS A 101 -7.55 -8.22 5.58
CA LYS A 101 -7.10 -9.60 5.38
C LYS A 101 -8.22 -10.58 5.74
N PRO A 102 -8.31 -11.75 5.11
CA PRO A 102 -7.40 -12.30 4.12
C PRO A 102 -7.54 -11.60 2.76
N LEU A 103 -6.42 -11.51 2.04
CA LEU A 103 -6.39 -10.75 0.79
C LEU A 103 -7.04 -11.54 -0.35
N ASP A 104 -7.94 -10.87 -1.04
CA ASP A 104 -8.60 -11.41 -2.23
C ASP A 104 -7.94 -10.80 -3.46
N LEU A 105 -7.46 -11.64 -4.36
CA LEU A 105 -6.77 -11.21 -5.57
C LEU A 105 -7.62 -10.23 -6.39
N ASN A 106 -8.89 -10.55 -6.60
CA ASN A 106 -9.76 -9.68 -7.39
C ASN A 106 -9.89 -8.29 -6.77
N ARG A 107 -10.02 -8.24 -5.45
CA ARG A 107 -10.11 -6.97 -4.72
C ARG A 107 -8.83 -6.15 -4.89
N ILE A 108 -7.67 -6.81 -4.82
CA ILE A 108 -6.38 -6.17 -4.99
C ILE A 108 -6.22 -5.61 -6.40
N LEU A 109 -6.55 -6.39 -7.42
CA LEU A 109 -6.42 -5.95 -8.81
C LEU A 109 -7.35 -4.79 -9.13
N ILE A 110 -8.59 -4.84 -8.64
CA ILE A 110 -9.55 -3.74 -8.81
C ILE A 110 -9.03 -2.47 -8.12
N THR A 111 -8.47 -2.61 -6.93
CA THR A 111 -7.94 -1.46 -6.18
C THR A 111 -6.77 -0.81 -6.91
N ILE A 112 -5.86 -1.62 -7.47
CA ILE A 112 -4.76 -1.10 -8.27
C ILE A 112 -5.28 -0.34 -9.49
N LYS A 113 -6.25 -0.92 -10.19
CA LYS A 113 -6.85 -0.30 -11.35
C LYS A 113 -7.48 1.05 -10.99
N ASN A 114 -8.26 1.09 -9.93
CA ASN A 114 -8.90 2.32 -9.47
C ASN A 114 -7.87 3.39 -9.09
N ALA A 115 -6.80 2.98 -8.42
CA ALA A 115 -5.74 3.90 -8.00
C ALA A 115 -5.03 4.54 -9.20
N THR A 116 -4.80 3.77 -10.24
CA THR A 116 -4.08 4.24 -11.42
C THR A 116 -4.99 5.01 -12.39
N GLU A 117 -6.24 4.65 -12.51
CA GLU A 117 -7.20 5.34 -13.36
C GLU A 117 -7.62 6.70 -12.81
N LYS A 118 -7.53 6.90 -11.49
CA LYS A 118 -7.87 8.16 -10.86
C LYS A 118 -7.14 9.35 -11.49
N VAL A 119 -5.90 9.17 -11.87
CA VAL A 119 -5.09 10.23 -12.50
C VAL A 119 -5.68 10.63 -13.85
N SER A 120 -6.16 9.66 -14.62
CA SER A 120 -6.77 9.93 -15.93
C SER A 120 -8.07 10.70 -15.80
N LEU A 121 -8.89 10.39 -14.80
CA LEU A 121 -10.15 11.09 -14.57
C LEU A 121 -9.93 12.54 -14.16
N VAL A 122 -8.91 12.81 -13.38
CA VAL A 122 -8.61 14.17 -12.93
C VAL A 122 -8.16 15.08 -14.08
N LYS A 123 -7.56 14.52 -15.11
CA LYS A 123 -7.07 15.29 -16.27
C LYS A 123 -8.16 15.74 -17.23
N GLU A 124 -9.31 15.17 -17.11
CA GLU A 124 -10.44 15.56 -17.93
C GLU A 124 -11.19 16.73 -17.31
#